data_cd401e6b77ae17b22a11f55dc8fede43
#
_entry.id   cd401e6b77ae17b22a11f55dc8fede43
#
_cell.length_a   1.000
_cell.length_b   1.000
_cell.length_c   1.000
_cell.angle_alpha   90.00
_cell.angle_beta   90.00
_cell.angle_gamma   90.00
#
_symmetry.space_group_name_H-M   'P 1'
#
loop_
_entity.id
_entity.type
_entity.pdbx_description
1 polymer ?
#
loop_
_entity_poly.entity_id
_entity_poly.type
_entity_poly.pdbx_seq_one_letter_code
_entity_poly.pdbx_strand_id
1 'polypeptide(L)'
;MHGRFLVRLLAAAVLAALTTFVAWPTQEVRAQAGARERTIFVSAVDPRGEPVNGLDLDDFTITEDGQSREVLRVSRADEPMDIVLLADNSAEAERLVGPMRDALRDFVRRMAEDNQMALIALADRPTILVNYTSNQMRLEEGIGRLFSMSGSGMTLLDSLVEVSAGLRQRDTRRAVIVPVITTGVEFTNRYGLDVVDTVKQAGAAIHAFVIGQPDFGTVPGRERAVVLDAGTRETGGQHVTLLTESAVKPALQKLARQLSSQYKVLYSRPDSLIPPENTDVTSRQSYVTARGTPARGQGD
;
A
#
# COMPACT_ATOMS: atom_id res chain seq x y z
N MET A 1 44.65 -5.09 -82.84
CA MET A 1 44.97 -5.44 -81.47
C MET A 1 44.29 -4.48 -80.40
N HIS A 2 43.17 -3.89 -80.74
CA HIS A 2 42.58 -2.88 -79.84
C HIS A 2 41.22 -3.30 -79.19
N GLY A 3 40.68 -4.44 -79.56
CA GLY A 3 39.35 -4.87 -79.06
C GLY A 3 39.30 -5.63 -77.70
N ARG A 4 40.46 -6.14 -77.26
CA ARG A 4 40.53 -6.98 -76.04
C ARG A 4 40.75 -6.18 -74.73
N PHE A 5 41.20 -4.92 -74.82
CA PHE A 5 41.47 -4.10 -73.68
C PHE A 5 40.19 -3.40 -73.17
N LEU A 6 39.25 -3.07 -74.06
CA LEU A 6 37.99 -2.35 -73.63
C LEU A 6 37.06 -3.32 -72.89
N VAL A 7 37.03 -4.63 -73.25
CA VAL A 7 36.13 -5.54 -72.53
C VAL A 7 36.60 -5.88 -71.12
N ARG A 8 37.93 -5.78 -70.88
CA ARG A 8 38.46 -6.02 -69.50
C ARG A 8 38.27 -4.84 -68.58
N LEU A 9 38.22 -3.63 -69.07
CA LEU A 9 37.93 -2.42 -68.29
C LEU A 9 36.44 -2.33 -67.91
N LEU A 10 35.53 -2.76 -68.78
CA LEU A 10 34.09 -2.79 -68.46
C LEU A 10 33.73 -3.90 -67.46
N ALA A 11 34.42 -5.05 -67.48
CA ALA A 11 34.20 -6.09 -66.48
C ALA A 11 34.71 -5.70 -65.08
N ALA A 12 35.77 -4.93 -64.97
CA ALA A 12 36.28 -4.44 -63.68
C ALA A 12 35.38 -3.34 -63.07
N ALA A 13 34.73 -2.51 -63.90
CA ALA A 13 33.81 -1.47 -63.41
C ALA A 13 32.48 -2.05 -62.93
N VAL A 14 31.99 -3.19 -63.47
CA VAL A 14 30.78 -3.83 -63.02
C VAL A 14 31.02 -4.62 -61.73
N LEU A 15 32.23 -5.16 -61.48
CA LEU A 15 32.55 -5.84 -60.23
C LEU A 15 32.76 -4.89 -59.05
N ALA A 16 33.17 -3.66 -59.29
CA ALA A 16 33.34 -2.61 -58.23
C ALA A 16 32.03 -1.98 -57.80
N ALA A 17 30.95 -2.09 -58.59
CA ALA A 17 29.64 -1.51 -58.25
C ALA A 17 28.76 -2.42 -57.37
N LEU A 18 29.17 -3.70 -57.15
CA LEU A 18 28.38 -4.67 -56.40
C LEU A 18 28.81 -4.86 -54.94
N THR A 19 29.78 -4.10 -54.44
CA THR A 19 30.31 -4.26 -53.08
C THR A 19 29.97 -3.12 -52.10
N THR A 20 29.21 -2.11 -52.50
CA THR A 20 28.65 -1.14 -51.56
C THR A 20 27.27 -1.59 -51.11
N PHE A 21 27.18 -2.77 -50.49
CA PHE A 21 26.04 -3.08 -49.62
C PHE A 21 26.20 -2.22 -48.35
N VAL A 22 25.65 -1.01 -48.40
CA VAL A 22 25.48 -0.19 -47.20
C VAL A 22 24.60 -1.01 -46.26
N ALA A 23 25.24 -1.66 -45.28
CA ALA A 23 24.53 -2.18 -44.12
C ALA A 23 23.85 -0.97 -43.42
N TRP A 24 22.63 -0.70 -43.80
CA TRP A 24 21.80 0.14 -42.92
C TRP A 24 21.76 -0.54 -41.56
N PRO A 25 22.02 0.21 -40.47
CA PRO A 25 21.80 -0.34 -39.17
C PRO A 25 20.32 -0.74 -39.13
N THR A 26 20.05 -2.02 -39.07
CA THR A 26 18.75 -2.50 -38.63
C THR A 26 18.62 -2.00 -37.22
N GLN A 27 17.98 -0.81 -37.05
CA GLN A 27 17.36 -0.49 -35.78
C GLN A 27 16.44 -1.67 -35.51
N GLU A 28 16.87 -2.52 -34.57
CA GLU A 28 15.96 -3.39 -33.91
C GLU A 28 14.86 -2.48 -33.36
N VAL A 29 13.75 -2.41 -34.08
CA VAL A 29 12.49 -1.98 -33.51
C VAL A 29 12.23 -3.05 -32.44
N ARG A 30 12.79 -2.80 -31.23
CA ARG A 30 12.28 -3.48 -30.05
C ARG A 30 10.79 -3.15 -30.09
N ALA A 31 9.99 -4.15 -30.47
CA ALA A 31 8.57 -4.09 -30.27
C ALA A 31 8.40 -3.58 -28.83
N GLN A 32 7.91 -2.37 -28.65
CA GLN A 32 7.48 -1.90 -27.36
C GLN A 32 6.36 -2.88 -26.99
N ALA A 33 6.73 -3.90 -26.21
CA ALA A 33 5.76 -4.73 -25.52
C ALA A 33 4.81 -3.71 -24.88
N GLY A 34 3.51 -3.78 -25.20
CA GLY A 34 2.55 -2.79 -24.76
C GLY A 34 2.78 -2.51 -23.27
N ALA A 35 3.11 -1.28 -22.94
CA ALA A 35 3.32 -0.92 -21.55
C ALA A 35 1.96 -0.56 -20.96
N ARG A 36 1.59 -1.17 -19.85
CA ARG A 36 0.42 -0.78 -19.07
C ARG A 36 0.80 0.25 -18.03
N GLU A 37 -0.03 1.25 -17.89
CA GLU A 37 0.07 2.16 -16.76
C GLU A 37 -0.37 1.45 -15.48
N ARG A 38 0.43 1.58 -14.43
CA ARG A 38 0.12 1.12 -13.08
C ARG A 38 0.06 2.31 -12.13
N THR A 39 -0.78 2.22 -11.14
CA THR A 39 -0.93 3.26 -10.11
C THR A 39 -0.43 2.75 -8.77
N ILE A 40 0.30 3.60 -8.06
CA ILE A 40 0.64 3.40 -6.66
C ILE A 40 0.26 4.66 -5.87
N PHE A 41 -0.37 4.49 -4.70
CA PHE A 41 -0.66 5.59 -3.79
C PHE A 41 0.46 5.74 -2.80
N VAL A 42 1.06 6.92 -2.72
CA VAL A 42 2.29 7.16 -1.98
C VAL A 42 2.08 8.16 -0.85
N SER A 43 2.39 7.76 0.37
CA SER A 43 2.57 8.66 1.50
C SER A 43 4.04 9.11 1.54
N ALA A 44 4.29 10.39 1.38
CA ALA A 44 5.61 11.01 1.52
C ALA A 44 5.64 11.87 2.79
N VAL A 45 6.54 11.55 3.71
CA VAL A 45 6.58 12.20 5.03
C VAL A 45 8.01 12.63 5.39
N ASP A 46 8.09 13.70 6.18
CA ASP A 46 9.34 14.16 6.78
C ASP A 46 9.76 13.29 7.99
N PRO A 47 10.92 13.51 8.62
CA PRO A 47 11.35 12.77 9.82
C PRO A 47 10.42 12.90 11.04
N ARG A 48 9.55 13.91 11.06
CA ARG A 48 8.53 14.07 12.11
C ARG A 48 7.24 13.32 11.76
N GLY A 49 7.17 12.72 10.55
CA GLY A 49 6.00 12.04 10.02
C GLY A 49 4.91 12.98 9.51
N GLU A 50 5.24 14.27 9.28
CA GLU A 50 4.31 15.20 8.63
C GLU A 50 4.37 15.07 7.11
N PRO A 51 3.24 15.21 6.38
CA PRO A 51 3.21 15.12 4.94
C PRO A 51 4.11 16.14 4.25
N VAL A 52 4.87 15.71 3.26
CA VAL A 52 5.66 16.59 2.38
C VAL A 52 4.86 16.82 1.09
N ASN A 53 4.60 18.08 0.77
CA ASN A 53 3.86 18.49 -0.42
C ASN A 53 4.82 19.05 -1.49
N GLY A 54 4.35 19.10 -2.76
CA GLY A 54 5.10 19.72 -3.85
C GLY A 54 6.16 18.82 -4.47
N LEU A 55 6.10 17.51 -4.21
CA LEU A 55 6.96 16.54 -4.88
C LEU A 55 6.44 16.25 -6.30
N ASP A 56 7.35 16.05 -7.22
CA ASP A 56 7.08 15.76 -8.63
C ASP A 56 7.62 14.39 -9.07
N LEU A 57 7.58 14.12 -10.38
CA LEU A 57 7.96 12.81 -10.91
C LEU A 57 9.44 12.46 -10.70
N ASP A 58 10.31 13.49 -10.63
CA ASP A 58 11.74 13.29 -10.43
C ASP A 58 12.09 12.97 -8.97
N ASP A 59 11.16 13.20 -8.03
CA ASP A 59 11.34 12.91 -6.62
C ASP A 59 11.09 11.44 -6.25
N PHE A 60 10.45 10.66 -7.13
CA PHE A 60 10.09 9.28 -6.84
C PHE A 60 10.90 8.27 -7.66
N THR A 61 11.24 7.17 -7.02
CA THR A 61 11.77 5.97 -7.67
C THR A 61 10.87 4.79 -7.33
N ILE A 62 10.40 4.07 -8.35
CA ILE A 62 9.58 2.86 -8.18
C ILE A 62 10.39 1.67 -8.66
N THR A 63 10.39 0.60 -7.86
CA THR A 63 10.98 -0.68 -8.22
C THR A 63 9.98 -1.81 -8.04
N GLU A 64 9.95 -2.75 -9.00
CA GLU A 64 9.22 -4.01 -8.88
C GLU A 64 10.25 -5.14 -8.87
N ASP A 65 10.28 -5.92 -7.78
CA ASP A 65 11.26 -7.00 -7.56
C ASP A 65 12.70 -6.53 -7.82
N GLY A 66 13.03 -5.32 -7.36
CA GLY A 66 14.33 -4.68 -7.53
C GLY A 66 14.60 -4.06 -8.90
N GLN A 67 13.68 -4.17 -9.87
CA GLN A 67 13.81 -3.57 -11.19
C GLN A 67 13.15 -2.19 -11.22
N SER A 68 13.91 -1.16 -11.61
CA SER A 68 13.39 0.21 -11.73
C SER A 68 12.30 0.32 -12.79
N ARG A 69 11.26 1.11 -12.49
CA ARG A 69 10.16 1.44 -13.39
C ARG A 69 10.16 2.95 -13.69
N GLU A 70 9.77 3.29 -14.90
CA GLU A 70 9.64 4.69 -15.30
C GLU A 70 8.39 5.31 -14.67
N VAL A 71 8.56 6.40 -13.93
CA VAL A 71 7.46 7.22 -13.40
C VAL A 71 6.93 8.10 -14.53
N LEU A 72 5.64 7.97 -14.83
CA LEU A 72 4.99 8.69 -15.93
C LEU A 72 4.28 9.97 -15.47
N ARG A 73 3.69 9.94 -14.27
CA ARG A 73 2.93 11.06 -13.74
C ARG A 73 2.83 11.00 -12.23
N VAL A 74 2.89 12.17 -11.61
CA VAL A 74 2.60 12.36 -10.20
C VAL A 74 1.49 13.40 -10.06
N SER A 75 0.51 13.11 -9.23
CA SER A 75 -0.58 14.02 -8.89
C SER A 75 -1.03 13.78 -7.45
N ARG A 76 -1.89 14.65 -6.93
CA ARG A 76 -2.57 14.39 -5.66
C ARG A 76 -3.53 13.19 -5.83
N ALA A 77 -3.66 12.38 -4.80
CA ALA A 77 -4.60 11.27 -4.76
C ALA A 77 -5.96 11.76 -4.26
N ASP A 78 -6.91 11.91 -5.18
CA ASP A 78 -8.26 12.43 -4.88
C ASP A 78 -9.32 11.31 -4.85
N GLU A 79 -8.95 10.07 -5.18
CA GLU A 79 -9.88 8.94 -5.14
C GLU A 79 -10.31 8.64 -3.71
N PRO A 80 -11.62 8.37 -3.47
CA PRO A 80 -12.11 7.94 -2.16
C PRO A 80 -11.41 6.67 -1.66
N MET A 81 -11.30 6.55 -0.34
CA MET A 81 -10.76 5.37 0.33
C MET A 81 -11.89 4.53 0.93
N ASP A 82 -11.68 3.20 0.97
CA ASP A 82 -12.37 2.32 1.90
C ASP A 82 -11.48 2.14 3.14
N ILE A 83 -11.88 2.71 4.26
CA ILE A 83 -11.14 2.70 5.52
C ILE A 83 -11.80 1.77 6.52
N VAL A 84 -11.09 0.76 6.99
CA VAL A 84 -11.58 -0.15 8.03
C VAL A 84 -10.85 0.14 9.34
N LEU A 85 -11.60 0.58 10.34
CA LEU A 85 -11.12 0.77 11.70
C LEU A 85 -11.28 -0.55 12.47
N LEU A 86 -10.17 -1.12 12.93
CA LEU A 86 -10.15 -2.30 13.78
C LEU A 86 -9.84 -1.84 15.20
N ALA A 87 -10.81 -1.96 16.08
CA ALA A 87 -10.74 -1.43 17.44
C ALA A 87 -10.64 -2.58 18.45
N ASP A 88 -9.52 -2.65 19.17
CA ASP A 88 -9.36 -3.58 20.26
C ASP A 88 -10.33 -3.25 21.39
N ASN A 89 -11.17 -4.20 21.73
CA ASN A 89 -12.07 -4.14 22.86
C ASN A 89 -11.94 -5.39 23.75
N SER A 90 -10.80 -6.05 23.71
CA SER A 90 -10.46 -7.17 24.61
C SER A 90 -10.35 -6.71 26.07
N ALA A 91 -10.19 -7.65 26.98
CA ALA A 91 -10.01 -7.34 28.40
C ALA A 91 -8.86 -6.39 28.67
N GLU A 92 -7.73 -6.52 27.95
CA GLU A 92 -6.55 -5.66 28.07
C GLU A 92 -6.84 -4.21 27.62
N ALA A 93 -7.81 -4.02 26.71
CA ALA A 93 -8.18 -2.70 26.20
C ALA A 93 -9.09 -1.90 27.13
N GLU A 94 -9.44 -2.37 28.34
CA GLU A 94 -10.39 -1.70 29.25
C GLU A 94 -10.05 -0.22 29.45
N ARG A 95 -8.78 0.13 29.72
CA ARG A 95 -8.32 1.49 29.90
C ARG A 95 -8.24 2.27 28.59
N LEU A 96 -8.02 1.58 27.48
CA LEU A 96 -7.89 2.16 26.14
C LEU A 96 -9.23 2.58 25.54
N VAL A 97 -10.33 1.87 25.83
CA VAL A 97 -11.63 2.08 25.15
C VAL A 97 -12.11 3.53 25.22
N GLY A 98 -11.97 4.21 26.35
CA GLY A 98 -12.33 5.64 26.49
C GLY A 98 -11.52 6.53 25.55
N PRO A 99 -10.20 6.62 25.72
CA PRO A 99 -9.31 7.38 24.83
C PRO A 99 -9.43 7.00 23.35
N MET A 100 -9.62 5.71 23.06
CA MET A 100 -9.80 5.21 21.69
C MET A 100 -11.09 5.73 21.05
N ARG A 101 -12.22 5.72 21.76
CA ARG A 101 -13.47 6.32 21.27
C ARG A 101 -13.30 7.78 20.89
N ASP A 102 -12.60 8.57 21.72
CA ASP A 102 -12.36 9.99 21.46
C ASP A 102 -11.45 10.19 20.25
N ALA A 103 -10.43 9.36 20.12
CA ALA A 103 -9.52 9.39 18.98
C ALA A 103 -10.21 8.96 17.66
N LEU A 104 -11.03 7.90 17.71
CA LEU A 104 -11.79 7.42 16.54
C LEU A 104 -12.85 8.43 16.10
N ARG A 105 -13.56 9.10 17.03
CA ARG A 105 -14.51 10.18 16.68
C ARG A 105 -13.81 11.34 15.95
N ASP A 106 -12.64 11.75 16.45
CA ASP A 106 -11.85 12.81 15.81
C ASP A 106 -11.37 12.39 14.41
N PHE A 107 -10.93 11.15 14.26
CA PHE A 107 -10.51 10.59 12.96
C PHE A 107 -11.68 10.53 11.97
N VAL A 108 -12.83 10.02 12.41
CA VAL A 108 -14.06 9.94 11.59
C VAL A 108 -14.50 11.31 11.10
N ARG A 109 -14.49 12.33 11.98
CA ARG A 109 -14.85 13.71 11.59
C ARG A 109 -13.96 14.29 10.49
N ARG A 110 -12.71 13.84 10.40
CA ARG A 110 -11.75 14.30 9.39
C ARG A 110 -11.84 13.54 8.08
N MET A 111 -12.28 12.28 8.14
CA MET A 111 -12.11 11.35 7.02
C MET A 111 -13.44 10.88 6.39
N ALA A 112 -14.57 10.95 7.11
CA ALA A 112 -15.80 10.31 6.66
C ALA A 112 -16.46 10.98 5.44
N GLU A 113 -16.32 12.31 5.31
CA GLU A 113 -16.99 13.06 4.23
C GLU A 113 -16.62 12.54 2.84
N ASP A 114 -15.32 12.26 2.63
CA ASP A 114 -14.78 11.86 1.33
C ASP A 114 -14.56 10.35 1.18
N ASN A 115 -14.82 9.56 2.25
CA ASN A 115 -14.42 8.15 2.29
C ASN A 115 -15.54 7.24 2.81
N GLN A 116 -15.46 5.96 2.43
CA GLN A 116 -16.31 4.92 3.03
C GLN A 116 -15.58 4.29 4.22
N MET A 117 -16.20 4.31 5.39
CA MET A 117 -15.56 3.83 6.61
C MET A 117 -16.39 2.71 7.26
N ALA A 118 -15.71 1.69 7.78
CA ALA A 118 -16.29 0.62 8.59
C ALA A 118 -15.61 0.57 9.97
N LEU A 119 -16.33 0.10 11.00
CA LEU A 119 -15.80 -0.11 12.34
C LEU A 119 -16.06 -1.55 12.78
N ILE A 120 -14.99 -2.23 13.19
CA ILE A 120 -15.00 -3.63 13.65
C ILE A 120 -14.34 -3.70 15.02
N ALA A 121 -14.99 -4.36 15.97
CA ALA A 121 -14.45 -4.69 17.28
C ALA A 121 -13.77 -6.07 17.24
N LEU A 122 -12.66 -6.25 18.00
CA LEU A 122 -11.74 -7.38 17.85
C LEU A 122 -11.83 -8.43 18.96
N ALA A 123 -12.63 -8.21 20.03
CA ALA A 123 -12.70 -9.17 21.15
C ALA A 123 -13.35 -10.48 20.72
N ASP A 124 -12.74 -11.61 21.10
CA ASP A 124 -13.13 -13.03 20.88
C ASP A 124 -13.42 -13.40 19.41
N ARG A 125 -14.04 -12.53 18.66
CA ARG A 125 -14.31 -12.65 17.23
C ARG A 125 -14.50 -11.26 16.59
N PRO A 126 -14.18 -11.10 15.30
CA PRO A 126 -14.46 -9.86 14.58
C PRO A 126 -15.98 -9.56 14.62
N THR A 127 -16.33 -8.38 15.10
CA THR A 127 -17.74 -7.95 15.19
C THR A 127 -17.91 -6.60 14.49
N ILE A 128 -18.71 -6.59 13.41
CA ILE A 128 -18.99 -5.34 12.66
C ILE A 128 -19.93 -4.48 13.51
N LEU A 129 -19.41 -3.37 14.03
CA LEU A 129 -20.21 -2.35 14.71
C LEU A 129 -20.87 -1.39 13.73
N VAL A 130 -20.16 -1.04 12.65
CA VAL A 130 -20.67 -0.19 11.56
C VAL A 130 -20.14 -0.75 10.24
N ASN A 131 -21.05 -1.02 9.31
CA ASN A 131 -20.68 -1.37 7.95
C ASN A 131 -20.27 -0.11 7.16
N TYR A 132 -19.63 -0.27 6.01
CA TYR A 132 -19.11 0.83 5.21
C TYR A 132 -20.16 1.94 4.98
N THR A 133 -19.78 3.15 5.33
CA THR A 133 -20.62 4.35 5.19
C THR A 133 -19.75 5.61 5.26
N SER A 134 -20.18 6.68 4.59
CA SER A 134 -19.65 8.03 4.77
C SER A 134 -20.45 8.84 5.82
N ASN A 135 -21.49 8.25 6.41
CA ASN A 135 -22.32 8.93 7.39
C ASN A 135 -21.62 9.01 8.74
N GLN A 136 -21.07 10.19 9.06
CA GLN A 136 -20.36 10.48 10.30
C GLN A 136 -21.18 10.11 11.55
N MET A 137 -22.47 10.43 11.57
CA MET A 137 -23.35 10.15 12.72
C MET A 137 -23.44 8.65 13.02
N ARG A 138 -23.64 7.82 11.97
CA ARG A 138 -23.66 6.36 12.13
C ARG A 138 -22.35 5.80 12.65
N LEU A 139 -21.22 6.36 12.21
CA LEU A 139 -19.89 5.97 12.67
C LEU A 139 -19.71 6.36 14.14
N GLU A 140 -20.09 7.56 14.55
CA GLU A 140 -20.01 8.03 15.94
C GLU A 140 -20.93 7.23 16.88
N GLU A 141 -22.14 6.85 16.45
CA GLU A 141 -23.02 5.93 17.16
C GLU A 141 -22.40 4.56 17.36
N GLY A 142 -21.77 4.01 16.29
CA GLY A 142 -21.05 2.74 16.36
C GLY A 142 -19.87 2.78 17.32
N ILE A 143 -19.09 3.86 17.28
CA ILE A 143 -17.99 4.08 18.23
C ILE A 143 -18.52 4.12 19.67
N GLY A 144 -19.71 4.69 19.88
CA GLY A 144 -20.39 4.69 21.19
C GLY A 144 -20.68 3.29 21.74
N ARG A 145 -20.84 2.29 20.88
CA ARG A 145 -21.09 0.86 21.25
C ARG A 145 -19.83 0.05 21.51
N LEU A 146 -18.65 0.64 21.40
CA LEU A 146 -17.40 -0.03 21.69
C LEU A 146 -17.17 -0.11 23.20
N PHE A 147 -17.25 -1.29 23.80
CA PHE A 147 -17.00 -1.56 25.22
C PHE A 147 -16.01 -2.70 25.36
N SER A 148 -15.16 -2.66 26.40
CA SER A 148 -14.27 -3.79 26.70
C SER A 148 -15.07 -5.01 27.11
N MET A 149 -14.58 -6.18 26.69
CA MET A 149 -15.14 -7.49 27.03
C MET A 149 -14.23 -8.19 28.03
N SER A 150 -14.69 -8.30 29.29
CA SER A 150 -13.92 -8.96 30.34
C SER A 150 -13.65 -10.42 30.00
N GLY A 151 -12.42 -10.87 30.23
CA GLY A 151 -12.00 -12.25 29.98
C GLY A 151 -11.77 -12.62 28.51
N SER A 152 -11.93 -11.67 27.58
CA SER A 152 -11.70 -11.89 26.15
C SER A 152 -10.25 -11.63 25.73
N GLY A 153 -9.83 -12.27 24.66
CA GLY A 153 -8.63 -11.93 23.91
C GLY A 153 -8.95 -11.15 22.62
N MET A 154 -7.93 -10.83 21.86
CA MET A 154 -8.04 -10.13 20.60
C MET A 154 -7.94 -11.12 19.42
N THR A 155 -8.57 -10.79 18.30
CA THR A 155 -8.59 -11.60 17.07
C THR A 155 -8.13 -10.76 15.85
N LEU A 156 -6.98 -10.10 15.97
CA LEU A 156 -6.47 -9.20 14.91
C LEU A 156 -6.24 -9.96 13.60
N LEU A 157 -5.56 -11.12 13.68
CA LEU A 157 -5.15 -11.84 12.47
C LEU A 157 -6.36 -12.39 11.69
N ASP A 158 -7.37 -12.94 12.39
CA ASP A 158 -8.63 -13.35 11.76
C ASP A 158 -9.37 -12.15 11.15
N SER A 159 -9.40 -11.02 11.87
CA SER A 159 -10.05 -9.80 11.38
C SER A 159 -9.39 -9.27 10.10
N LEU A 160 -8.06 -9.31 10.00
CA LEU A 160 -7.34 -8.90 8.79
C LEU A 160 -7.70 -9.79 7.59
N VAL A 161 -7.82 -11.11 7.80
CA VAL A 161 -8.23 -12.03 6.74
C VAL A 161 -9.67 -11.78 6.28
N GLU A 162 -10.61 -11.64 7.22
CA GLU A 162 -12.03 -11.39 6.92
C GLU A 162 -12.23 -10.03 6.22
N VAL A 163 -11.59 -8.98 6.72
CA VAL A 163 -11.63 -7.64 6.13
C VAL A 163 -11.05 -7.66 4.72
N SER A 164 -9.92 -8.32 4.52
CA SER A 164 -9.30 -8.45 3.20
C SER A 164 -10.19 -9.17 2.21
N ALA A 165 -10.89 -10.22 2.65
CA ALA A 165 -11.89 -10.90 1.82
C ALA A 165 -13.06 -9.98 1.45
N GLY A 166 -13.56 -9.18 2.39
CA GLY A 166 -14.59 -8.17 2.13
C GLY A 166 -14.12 -7.07 1.18
N LEU A 167 -12.91 -6.56 1.37
CA LEU A 167 -12.32 -5.53 0.49
C LEU A 167 -12.14 -6.04 -0.94
N ARG A 168 -11.78 -7.32 -1.15
CA ARG A 168 -11.70 -7.91 -2.50
C ARG A 168 -13.02 -7.95 -3.25
N GLN A 169 -14.15 -7.95 -2.55
CA GLN A 169 -15.49 -7.91 -3.16
C GLN A 169 -15.96 -6.49 -3.48
N ARG A 170 -15.28 -5.48 -2.98
CA ARG A 170 -15.60 -4.06 -3.21
C ARG A 170 -14.77 -3.53 -4.39
N ASP A 171 -15.37 -2.65 -5.18
CA ASP A 171 -14.67 -1.92 -6.25
C ASP A 171 -13.97 -0.69 -5.66
N THR A 172 -12.95 -0.93 -4.83
CA THR A 172 -12.12 0.14 -4.25
C THR A 172 -10.70 0.06 -4.79
N ARG A 173 -10.12 1.23 -5.09
CA ARG A 173 -8.72 1.35 -5.52
C ARG A 173 -7.78 1.70 -4.38
N ARG A 174 -8.32 2.28 -3.29
CA ARG A 174 -7.55 2.75 -2.12
C ARG A 174 -8.16 2.14 -0.86
N ALA A 175 -7.67 0.99 -0.45
CA ALA A 175 -8.09 0.33 0.78
C ALA A 175 -7.09 0.60 1.90
N VAL A 176 -7.60 0.93 3.08
CA VAL A 176 -6.80 1.22 4.28
C VAL A 176 -7.38 0.46 5.47
N ILE A 177 -6.54 -0.27 6.19
CA ILE A 177 -6.90 -0.95 7.43
C ILE A 177 -6.14 -0.29 8.57
N VAL A 178 -6.87 0.15 9.60
CA VAL A 178 -6.31 0.90 10.74
C VAL A 178 -6.58 0.14 12.03
N PRO A 179 -5.71 -0.80 12.44
CA PRO A 179 -5.76 -1.41 13.76
C PRO A 179 -5.33 -0.42 14.85
N VAL A 180 -6.15 -0.29 15.88
CA VAL A 180 -5.83 0.40 17.15
C VAL A 180 -5.97 -0.63 18.26
N ILE A 181 -4.84 -1.14 18.72
CA ILE A 181 -4.78 -2.35 19.55
C ILE A 181 -3.86 -2.21 20.76
N THR A 182 -4.08 -3.07 21.73
CA THR A 182 -3.16 -3.31 22.84
C THR A 182 -2.20 -4.46 22.52
N THR A 183 -1.37 -4.82 23.49
CA THR A 183 -0.52 -6.02 23.46
C THR A 183 -1.15 -7.23 24.15
N GLY A 184 -2.47 -7.22 24.34
CA GLY A 184 -3.24 -8.31 24.90
C GLY A 184 -3.10 -9.63 24.12
N VAL A 185 -3.70 -10.69 24.68
CA VAL A 185 -3.58 -12.04 24.13
C VAL A 185 -4.26 -12.12 22.75
N GLU A 186 -3.54 -12.64 21.76
CA GLU A 186 -4.07 -12.95 20.43
C GLU A 186 -4.69 -14.35 20.42
N PHE A 187 -5.95 -14.49 20.01
CA PHE A 187 -6.72 -15.74 20.05
C PHE A 187 -6.82 -16.46 18.71
N THR A 188 -5.92 -16.19 17.78
CA THR A 188 -5.97 -16.82 16.46
C THR A 188 -4.87 -17.87 16.27
N ASN A 189 -5.07 -18.78 15.31
CA ASN A 189 -4.10 -19.78 14.88
C ASN A 189 -3.63 -19.52 13.42
N ARG A 190 -3.50 -18.26 13.04
CA ARG A 190 -3.04 -17.87 11.70
C ARG A 190 -1.52 -17.76 11.66
N TYR A 191 -0.92 -18.11 10.52
CA TYR A 191 0.46 -17.77 10.22
C TYR A 191 0.53 -16.33 9.72
N GLY A 192 1.45 -15.54 10.29
CA GLY A 192 1.54 -14.11 10.01
C GLY A 192 1.81 -13.79 8.54
N LEU A 193 2.69 -14.54 7.87
CA LEU A 193 2.99 -14.34 6.45
C LEU A 193 1.78 -14.58 5.55
N ASP A 194 0.96 -15.61 5.82
CA ASP A 194 -0.27 -15.88 5.06
C ASP A 194 -1.27 -14.73 5.19
N VAL A 195 -1.32 -14.11 6.38
CA VAL A 195 -2.15 -12.92 6.61
C VAL A 195 -1.62 -11.73 5.82
N VAL A 196 -0.30 -11.50 5.81
CA VAL A 196 0.34 -10.44 5.03
C VAL A 196 0.00 -10.59 3.54
N ASP A 197 0.18 -11.79 2.98
CA ASP A 197 -0.15 -12.07 1.58
C ASP A 197 -1.62 -11.83 1.27
N THR A 198 -2.51 -12.21 2.19
CA THR A 198 -3.95 -11.98 2.05
C THR A 198 -4.29 -10.48 1.97
N VAL A 199 -3.64 -9.64 2.79
CA VAL A 199 -3.82 -8.19 2.77
C VAL A 199 -3.20 -7.56 1.52
N LYS A 200 -2.01 -8.00 1.10
CA LYS A 200 -1.37 -7.56 -0.16
C LYS A 200 -2.28 -7.83 -1.36
N GLN A 201 -2.86 -9.02 -1.44
CA GLN A 201 -3.81 -9.39 -2.51
C GLN A 201 -5.10 -8.54 -2.49
N ALA A 202 -5.49 -8.01 -1.33
CA ALA A 202 -6.60 -7.07 -1.23
C ALA A 202 -6.22 -5.64 -1.63
N GLY A 203 -4.94 -5.34 -1.86
CA GLY A 203 -4.44 -4.00 -2.18
C GLY A 203 -4.69 -3.00 -1.04
N ALA A 204 -4.61 -3.46 0.20
CA ALA A 204 -4.90 -2.63 1.37
C ALA A 204 -3.63 -2.28 2.14
N ALA A 205 -3.47 -1.01 2.53
CA ALA A 205 -2.42 -0.58 3.43
C ALA A 205 -2.79 -0.85 4.90
N ILE A 206 -1.85 -1.36 5.70
CA ILE A 206 -2.04 -1.53 7.15
C ILE A 206 -1.34 -0.39 7.89
N HIS A 207 -2.09 0.43 8.62
CA HIS A 207 -1.55 1.45 9.53
C HIS A 207 -1.87 1.09 10.97
N ALA A 208 -0.97 0.37 11.63
CA ALA A 208 -1.19 -0.18 12.96
C ALA A 208 -0.70 0.76 14.07
N PHE A 209 -1.54 0.95 15.08
CA PHE A 209 -1.23 1.68 16.32
C PHE A 209 -1.34 0.71 17.49
N VAL A 210 -0.21 0.43 18.12
CA VAL A 210 -0.10 -0.56 19.20
C VAL A 210 0.26 0.13 20.50
N ILE A 211 -0.57 -0.03 21.52
CA ILE A 211 -0.35 0.52 22.85
C ILE A 211 0.28 -0.56 23.74
N GLY A 212 1.50 -0.32 24.19
CA GLY A 212 2.27 -1.24 25.03
C GLY A 212 3.47 -1.87 24.31
N GLN A 213 4.12 -2.80 24.98
CA GLN A 213 5.30 -3.53 24.46
C GLN A 213 4.86 -4.81 23.74
N PRO A 214 5.46 -5.18 22.60
CA PRO A 214 5.11 -6.42 21.90
C PRO A 214 5.29 -7.66 22.78
N ASP A 215 4.31 -8.55 22.74
CA ASP A 215 4.41 -9.89 23.36
C ASP A 215 4.97 -10.90 22.36
N PHE A 216 6.17 -11.40 22.63
CA PHE A 216 6.80 -12.48 21.86
C PHE A 216 6.75 -13.83 22.60
N GLY A 217 6.14 -13.89 23.78
CA GLY A 217 6.09 -15.10 24.63
C GLY A 217 5.23 -16.22 24.06
N THR A 218 4.19 -15.88 23.30
CA THR A 218 3.24 -16.84 22.73
C THR A 218 3.44 -17.01 21.22
N VAL A 219 3.00 -18.16 20.65
CA VAL A 219 3.01 -18.36 19.19
C VAL A 219 2.13 -17.31 18.50
N PRO A 220 0.85 -17.12 18.89
CA PRO A 220 0.00 -16.10 18.27
C PRO A 220 0.57 -14.68 18.40
N GLY A 221 1.23 -14.35 19.52
CA GLY A 221 1.89 -13.05 19.71
C GLY A 221 3.05 -12.82 18.71
N ARG A 222 3.85 -13.86 18.43
CA ARG A 222 4.91 -13.81 17.41
C ARG A 222 4.34 -13.66 16.00
N GLU A 223 3.28 -14.40 15.66
CA GLU A 223 2.62 -14.26 14.34
C GLU A 223 2.01 -12.86 14.15
N ARG A 224 1.41 -12.30 15.20
CA ARG A 224 0.97 -10.91 15.20
C ARG A 224 2.13 -9.94 14.97
N ALA A 225 3.28 -10.16 15.62
CA ALA A 225 4.46 -9.31 15.43
C ALA A 225 4.97 -9.35 13.97
N VAL A 226 4.92 -10.51 13.31
CA VAL A 226 5.23 -10.64 11.87
C VAL A 226 4.31 -9.74 11.04
N VAL A 227 2.99 -9.77 11.29
CA VAL A 227 2.03 -8.93 10.55
C VAL A 227 2.25 -7.44 10.83
N LEU A 228 2.54 -7.08 12.08
CA LEU A 228 2.79 -5.68 12.44
C LEU A 228 4.09 -5.13 11.82
N ASP A 229 5.11 -5.95 11.64
CA ASP A 229 6.37 -5.55 11.00
C ASP A 229 6.31 -5.71 9.47
N ALA A 230 6.24 -6.94 8.97
CA ALA A 230 6.24 -7.21 7.53
C ALA A 230 4.97 -6.67 6.86
N GLY A 231 3.79 -6.89 7.45
CA GLY A 231 2.52 -6.47 6.86
C GLY A 231 2.42 -4.98 6.67
N THR A 232 2.81 -4.17 7.67
CA THR A 232 2.78 -2.71 7.51
C THR A 232 3.79 -2.20 6.49
N ARG A 233 5.00 -2.79 6.45
CA ARG A 233 6.04 -2.41 5.49
C ARG A 233 5.66 -2.78 4.06
N GLU A 234 5.24 -4.01 3.83
CA GLU A 234 4.99 -4.55 2.49
C GLU A 234 3.67 -4.06 1.87
N THR A 235 2.76 -3.54 2.69
CA THR A 235 1.51 -2.93 2.20
C THR A 235 1.59 -1.41 2.04
N GLY A 236 2.76 -0.79 2.31
CA GLY A 236 2.94 0.66 2.22
C GLY A 236 2.33 1.45 3.37
N GLY A 237 1.99 0.78 4.47
CA GLY A 237 1.49 1.41 5.69
C GLY A 237 2.56 1.73 6.72
N GLN A 238 2.20 1.70 8.01
CA GLN A 238 3.11 1.97 9.12
C GLN A 238 2.71 1.23 10.39
N HIS A 239 3.71 0.89 11.22
CA HIS A 239 3.53 0.43 12.58
C HIS A 239 4.02 1.51 13.55
N VAL A 240 3.16 1.91 14.48
CA VAL A 240 3.46 2.93 15.49
C VAL A 240 3.20 2.35 16.88
N THR A 241 4.26 2.21 17.67
CA THR A 241 4.14 1.85 19.08
C THR A 241 3.90 3.09 19.92
N LEU A 242 2.84 3.07 20.72
CA LEU A 242 2.42 4.14 21.60
C LEU A 242 2.68 3.75 23.06
N LEU A 243 3.25 4.66 23.83
CA LEU A 243 3.58 4.41 25.24
C LEU A 243 2.39 4.63 26.18
N THR A 244 1.40 5.41 25.74
CA THR A 244 0.24 5.78 26.55
C THR A 244 -1.02 5.86 25.69
N GLU A 245 -2.17 5.63 26.31
CA GLU A 245 -3.48 5.72 25.64
C GLU A 245 -3.77 7.14 25.11
N SER A 246 -3.25 8.18 25.77
CA SER A 246 -3.40 9.58 25.34
C SER A 246 -2.70 9.89 24.02
N ALA A 247 -1.70 9.07 23.62
CA ALA A 247 -1.00 9.24 22.37
C ALA A 247 -1.81 8.76 21.14
N VAL A 248 -2.89 8.00 21.33
CA VAL A 248 -3.71 7.47 20.22
C VAL A 248 -4.32 8.59 19.38
N LYS A 249 -4.91 9.59 20.01
CA LYS A 249 -5.57 10.70 19.29
C LYS A 249 -4.61 11.49 18.41
N PRO A 250 -3.46 12.00 18.88
CA PRO A 250 -2.51 12.71 18.02
C PRO A 250 -1.93 11.80 16.93
N ALA A 251 -1.75 10.49 17.18
CA ALA A 251 -1.28 9.55 16.20
C ALA A 251 -2.29 9.34 15.04
N LEU A 252 -3.58 9.17 15.35
CA LEU A 252 -4.63 9.10 14.34
C LEU A 252 -4.84 10.41 13.59
N GLN A 253 -4.69 11.57 14.25
CA GLN A 253 -4.70 12.87 13.58
C GLN A 253 -3.57 13.00 12.56
N LYS A 254 -2.38 12.52 12.90
CA LYS A 254 -1.25 12.48 11.98
C LYS A 254 -1.54 11.55 10.80
N LEU A 255 -2.07 10.35 11.05
CA LEU A 255 -2.49 9.45 9.98
C LEU A 255 -3.50 10.10 9.03
N ALA A 256 -4.52 10.79 9.58
CA ALA A 256 -5.52 11.49 8.75
C ALA A 256 -4.84 12.49 7.79
N ARG A 257 -3.88 13.30 8.30
CA ARG A 257 -3.13 14.24 7.44
C ARG A 257 -2.32 13.51 6.36
N GLN A 258 -1.65 12.40 6.73
CA GLN A 258 -0.87 11.59 5.78
C GLN A 258 -1.74 11.02 4.66
N LEU A 259 -2.88 10.41 5.00
CA LEU A 259 -3.80 9.81 4.03
C LEU A 259 -4.44 10.86 3.11
N SER A 260 -4.80 12.04 3.65
CA SER A 260 -5.36 13.14 2.87
C SER A 260 -4.34 13.86 1.97
N SER A 261 -3.04 13.59 2.16
CA SER A 261 -1.95 14.22 1.40
C SER A 261 -1.18 13.23 0.53
N GLN A 262 -1.73 12.04 0.27
CA GLN A 262 -1.07 11.05 -0.58
C GLN A 262 -0.95 11.52 -2.03
N TYR A 263 0.10 11.03 -2.67
CA TYR A 263 0.30 11.15 -4.11
C TYR A 263 -0.25 9.93 -4.84
N LYS A 264 -0.78 10.18 -6.02
CA LYS A 264 -1.07 9.17 -7.03
C LYS A 264 0.07 9.19 -8.03
N VAL A 265 0.83 8.11 -8.07
CA VAL A 265 1.97 7.96 -8.97
C VAL A 265 1.63 6.92 -10.02
N LEU A 266 1.68 7.31 -11.29
CA LEU A 266 1.55 6.42 -12.44
C LEU A 266 2.94 6.03 -12.91
N TYR A 267 3.14 4.74 -13.17
CA TYR A 267 4.38 4.21 -13.70
C TYR A 267 4.14 3.19 -14.81
N SER A 268 5.14 3.00 -15.65
CA SER A 268 5.10 2.08 -16.79
C SER A 268 5.56 0.68 -16.38
N ARG A 269 4.80 -0.33 -16.80
CA ARG A 269 5.14 -1.74 -16.64
C ARG A 269 4.90 -2.50 -17.95
N PRO A 270 5.84 -3.30 -18.46
CA PRO A 270 5.62 -4.16 -19.61
C PRO A 270 4.50 -5.19 -19.37
N ASP A 271 3.60 -5.36 -20.32
CA ASP A 271 2.45 -6.30 -20.26
C ASP A 271 2.87 -7.77 -20.11
N SER A 272 4.06 -8.12 -20.58
CA SER A 272 4.57 -9.49 -20.59
C SER A 272 5.13 -9.96 -19.24
N LEU A 273 5.19 -9.08 -18.23
CA LEU A 273 5.76 -9.43 -16.93
C LEU A 273 4.72 -10.08 -16.01
N ILE A 274 5.13 -11.14 -15.34
CA ILE A 274 4.39 -11.73 -14.21
C ILE A 274 4.17 -10.65 -13.14
N PRO A 275 3.01 -10.61 -12.44
CA PRO A 275 2.82 -9.69 -11.33
C PRO A 275 3.98 -9.73 -10.33
N PRO A 276 4.49 -8.56 -9.88
CA PRO A 276 5.61 -8.53 -8.97
C PRO A 276 5.18 -9.04 -7.58
N GLU A 277 6.10 -9.68 -6.89
CA GLU A 277 5.91 -10.02 -5.47
C GLU A 277 5.98 -8.77 -4.59
N ASN A 278 6.90 -7.84 -4.93
CA ASN A 278 7.12 -6.62 -4.19
C ASN A 278 7.17 -5.40 -5.11
N THR A 279 6.49 -4.34 -4.70
CA THR A 279 6.57 -3.02 -5.33
C THR A 279 6.98 -2.01 -4.28
N ASP A 280 8.17 -1.45 -4.44
CA ASP A 280 8.73 -0.47 -3.51
C ASP A 280 8.72 0.93 -4.12
N VAL A 281 8.53 1.93 -3.27
CA VAL A 281 8.70 3.34 -3.63
C VAL A 281 9.67 4.01 -2.67
N THR A 282 10.57 4.78 -3.23
CA THR A 282 11.52 5.60 -2.46
C THR A 282 11.49 7.03 -2.96
N SER A 283 11.86 7.98 -2.10
CA SER A 283 12.08 9.36 -2.49
C SER A 283 13.55 9.60 -2.78
N ARG A 284 13.84 10.43 -3.78
CA ARG A 284 15.21 10.95 -4.02
C ARG A 284 15.60 12.06 -3.04
N GLN A 285 14.62 12.65 -2.37
CA GLN A 285 14.85 13.64 -1.31
C GLN A 285 15.26 12.90 -0.02
N SER A 286 16.47 13.12 0.46
CA SER A 286 17.05 12.37 1.59
C SER A 286 16.29 12.52 2.91
N TYR A 287 15.52 13.60 3.07
CA TYR A 287 14.70 13.87 4.25
C TYR A 287 13.26 13.35 4.13
N VAL A 288 12.89 12.75 2.99
CA VAL A 288 11.54 12.23 2.74
C VAL A 288 11.54 10.71 2.78
N THR A 289 10.68 10.17 3.62
CA THR A 289 10.33 8.74 3.61
C THR A 289 9.07 8.55 2.77
N ALA A 290 9.18 7.78 1.68
CA ALA A 290 8.06 7.40 0.85
C ALA A 290 7.61 5.97 1.17
N ARG A 291 6.29 5.74 1.22
CA ARG A 291 5.66 4.41 1.37
C ARG A 291 4.52 4.31 0.37
N GLY A 292 4.47 3.23 -0.38
CA GLY A 292 3.53 3.08 -1.48
C GLY A 292 2.64 1.85 -1.35
N THR A 293 1.36 2.02 -1.70
CA THR A 293 0.37 0.94 -1.79
C THR A 293 -0.09 0.85 -3.23
N PRO A 294 0.18 -0.27 -3.94
CA PRO A 294 -0.31 -0.47 -5.30
C PRO A 294 -1.83 -0.40 -5.35
N ALA A 295 -2.36 0.33 -6.34
CA ALA A 295 -3.79 0.40 -6.55
C ALA A 295 -4.32 -0.95 -7.03
N ARG A 296 -5.44 -1.38 -6.47
CA ARG A 296 -6.11 -2.61 -6.88
C ARG A 296 -6.76 -2.49 -8.27
N GLY A 297 -6.93 -3.63 -8.94
CA GLY A 297 -7.69 -3.73 -10.20
C GLY A 297 -6.93 -3.29 -11.45
N GLN A 298 -5.61 -3.22 -11.40
CA GLN A 298 -4.78 -2.89 -12.56
C GLN A 298 -4.11 -4.14 -13.14
N GLY A 299 -4.93 -5.06 -13.63
CA GLY A 299 -4.49 -6.18 -14.47
C GLY A 299 -4.36 -7.50 -13.75
N ASP A 300 -5.48 -8.11 -13.47
CA ASP A 300 -5.63 -9.57 -13.50
C ASP A 300 -5.95 -10.00 -14.93
#